data_11f8078b4a4a515c23c00e026fa513ac
#
_entry.id   11f8078b4a4a515c23c00e026fa513ac
#
_cell.length_a   1.000
_cell.length_b   1.000
_cell.length_c   1.000
_cell.angle_alpha   90.00
_cell.angle_beta   90.00
_cell.angle_gamma   90.00
#
_symmetry.space_group_name_H-M   'P 1'
#
loop_
_entity.id
_entity.type
_entity.pdbx_description
1 polymer ?
#
loop_
_entity_poly.entity_id
_entity_poly.type
_entity_poly.pdbx_seq_one_letter_code
_entity_poly.pdbx_strand_id
1 'polypeptide(L)'
;MKTKLKRLFFLIFVVIFSTLFAVILGEITLRLIGFEFALYPTKVQFGWPDPVTLRNLYHFDSELLWVPKDYSARVANWKEKRPAVVFMGDSNTEFGRYDEFLKSIIDKQNPNSAFTFVNVGVAGWSSYQGLQQLKRDVVPMLPRFVTIYYGWNDHWTSFGIEDKEMGQYNLEYSTLQLEVFSDVRVIQLFNKAIFVFKRSATEQDEQEPERVSLADFSSNLLQMVQIARDNDIIPLLLTAPSSHKKGEEPDYLAERWLNDLSELVPIHKKYVQVVRDISSKEDVPLIDLFAEFDRLPQEDINKFFQKDGIHLTEQGNRKIAEFIYNYIVRNDLQNRLAGKE
;
A
#
# COMPACT_ATOMS: atom_id res chain seq x y z
N MET A 1 10.10 45.85 43.65
CA MET A 1 10.37 45.14 42.38
C MET A 1 10.89 43.71 42.59
N LYS A 2 11.98 43.49 43.37
CA LYS A 2 12.56 42.18 43.64
C LYS A 2 11.61 41.11 44.24
N THR A 3 10.67 41.53 45.11
CA THR A 3 9.71 40.59 45.76
C THR A 3 8.62 40.06 44.80
N LYS A 4 8.13 40.93 43.91
CA LYS A 4 7.15 40.54 42.87
C LYS A 4 7.79 39.56 41.86
N LEU A 5 9.03 39.79 41.49
CA LEU A 5 9.79 38.91 40.58
C LEU A 5 10.03 37.54 41.22
N LYS A 6 10.41 37.48 42.51
CA LYS A 6 10.57 36.20 43.24
C LYS A 6 9.25 35.40 43.31
N ARG A 7 8.11 36.06 43.54
CA ARG A 7 6.79 35.41 43.54
C ARG A 7 6.43 34.89 42.16
N LEU A 8 6.72 35.62 41.10
CA LEU A 8 6.49 35.18 39.73
C LEU A 8 7.33 33.96 39.40
N PHE A 9 8.63 33.96 39.72
CA PHE A 9 9.49 32.79 39.54
C PHE A 9 9.02 31.56 40.34
N PHE A 10 8.56 31.76 41.58
CA PHE A 10 8.01 30.67 42.39
C PHE A 10 6.73 30.11 41.78
N LEU A 11 5.82 30.95 41.29
CA LEU A 11 4.58 30.49 40.62
C LEU A 11 4.91 29.71 39.33
N ILE A 12 5.81 30.21 38.51
CA ILE A 12 6.29 29.52 37.30
C ILE A 12 6.89 28.16 37.66
N PHE A 13 7.75 28.12 38.67
CA PHE A 13 8.34 26.87 39.15
C PHE A 13 7.28 25.88 39.63
N VAL A 14 6.29 26.29 40.41
CA VAL A 14 5.17 25.47 40.88
C VAL A 14 4.37 24.92 39.70
N VAL A 15 4.04 25.76 38.72
CA VAL A 15 3.29 25.33 37.52
C VAL A 15 4.10 24.29 36.73
N ILE A 16 5.36 24.57 36.44
CA ILE A 16 6.22 23.64 35.69
C ILE A 16 6.36 22.31 36.44
N PHE A 17 6.63 22.38 37.76
CA PHE A 17 6.80 21.16 38.58
C PHE A 17 5.49 20.35 38.65
N SER A 18 4.35 21.00 38.86
CA SER A 18 3.04 20.35 38.91
C SER A 18 2.68 19.71 37.56
N THR A 19 3.00 20.37 36.45
CA THR A 19 2.75 19.85 35.10
C THR A 19 3.64 18.63 34.82
N LEU A 20 4.94 18.72 35.12
CA LEU A 20 5.87 17.58 34.98
C LEU A 20 5.44 16.39 35.86
N PHE A 21 5.06 16.64 37.11
CA PHE A 21 4.58 15.62 38.03
C PHE A 21 3.30 14.93 37.49
N ALA A 22 2.33 15.72 36.98
CA ALA A 22 1.12 15.19 36.38
C ALA A 22 1.41 14.34 35.11
N VAL A 23 2.33 14.79 34.26
CA VAL A 23 2.75 14.03 33.07
C VAL A 23 3.42 12.70 33.47
N ILE A 24 4.34 12.73 34.45
CA ILE A 24 5.00 11.50 34.93
C ILE A 24 4.00 10.54 35.55
N LEU A 25 3.09 11.02 36.40
CA LEU A 25 2.05 10.20 37.02
C LEU A 25 1.11 9.62 35.96
N GLY A 26 0.72 10.44 34.97
CA GLY A 26 -0.08 10.01 33.82
C GLY A 26 0.62 8.90 33.01
N GLU A 27 1.89 9.09 32.72
CA GLU A 27 2.70 8.10 31.98
C GLU A 27 2.76 6.75 32.72
N ILE A 28 3.06 6.79 34.02
CA ILE A 28 3.09 5.59 34.88
C ILE A 28 1.73 4.89 34.88
N THR A 29 0.66 5.66 35.09
CA THR A 29 -0.70 5.13 35.12
C THR A 29 -1.07 4.46 33.81
N LEU A 30 -0.82 5.13 32.67
CA LEU A 30 -1.13 4.62 31.36
C LEU A 30 -0.34 3.32 31.05
N ARG A 31 0.93 3.25 31.48
CA ARG A 31 1.71 2.00 31.37
C ARG A 31 1.17 0.87 32.23
N LEU A 32 0.75 1.16 33.45
CA LEU A 32 0.21 0.16 34.37
C LEU A 32 -1.10 -0.46 33.86
N ILE A 33 -1.95 0.35 33.21
CA ILE A 33 -3.21 -0.15 32.61
C ILE A 33 -3.01 -0.72 31.20
N GLY A 34 -1.77 -0.79 30.69
CA GLY A 34 -1.48 -1.34 29.36
C GLY A 34 -1.99 -0.46 28.22
N PHE A 35 -2.21 0.86 28.45
CA PHE A 35 -2.67 1.75 27.38
C PHE A 35 -1.61 1.87 26.30
N GLU A 36 -2.03 1.56 25.08
CA GLU A 36 -1.26 1.80 23.85
C GLU A 36 -2.19 2.42 22.80
N PHE A 37 -1.72 3.45 22.15
CA PHE A 37 -2.35 4.00 20.97
C PHE A 37 -1.26 4.31 19.93
N ALA A 38 -1.35 3.62 18.81
CA ALA A 38 -0.64 4.00 17.60
C ALA A 38 -1.64 4.73 16.70
N LEU A 39 -1.18 5.68 15.90
CA LEU A 39 -2.00 6.33 14.87
C LEU A 39 -2.50 5.27 13.87
N TYR A 40 -1.81 4.16 13.80
CA TYR A 40 -2.14 2.97 13.04
C TYR A 40 -3.05 2.04 13.82
N PRO A 41 -3.85 1.22 13.12
CA PRO A 41 -4.77 0.30 13.75
C PRO A 41 -4.10 -0.59 14.80
N THR A 42 -4.72 -0.70 15.97
CA THR A 42 -4.33 -1.65 17.01
C THR A 42 -4.78 -3.08 16.68
N LYS A 43 -5.66 -3.24 15.69
CA LYS A 43 -6.10 -4.53 15.16
C LYS A 43 -5.39 -4.79 13.84
N VAL A 44 -4.96 -6.03 13.61
CA VAL A 44 -4.48 -6.48 12.31
C VAL A 44 -5.59 -6.28 11.30
N GLN A 45 -5.41 -5.34 10.39
CA GLN A 45 -6.24 -5.19 9.21
C GLN A 45 -5.48 -5.71 8.00
N PHE A 46 -6.17 -6.32 7.05
CA PHE A 46 -5.53 -6.86 5.88
C PHE A 46 -4.86 -5.71 5.10
N GLY A 47 -3.56 -5.85 4.87
CA GLY A 47 -2.78 -4.82 4.23
C GLY A 47 -2.13 -3.79 5.16
N TRP A 48 -2.57 -3.69 6.43
CA TRP A 48 -1.88 -2.84 7.42
C TRP A 48 -1.04 -3.70 8.35
N PRO A 49 0.25 -3.38 8.54
CA PRO A 49 1.08 -4.08 9.52
C PRO A 49 0.50 -3.93 10.93
N ASP A 50 0.52 -5.00 11.70
CA ASP A 50 0.20 -4.90 13.14
C ASP A 50 1.24 -4.00 13.85
N PRO A 51 0.89 -3.43 15.04
CA PRO A 51 1.76 -2.47 15.73
C PRO A 51 3.16 -3.00 16.08
N VAL A 52 3.31 -4.30 16.30
CA VAL A 52 4.61 -4.92 16.60
C VAL A 52 5.44 -5.03 15.32
N THR A 53 4.84 -5.56 14.26
CA THR A 53 5.44 -5.66 12.93
C THR A 53 5.81 -4.28 12.39
N LEU A 54 4.90 -3.29 12.57
CA LEU A 54 5.16 -1.91 12.16
C LEU A 54 6.43 -1.36 12.82
N ARG A 55 6.57 -1.52 14.15
CA ARG A 55 7.76 -1.04 14.86
C ARG A 55 9.05 -1.82 14.52
N ASN A 56 8.94 -3.10 14.26
CA ASN A 56 10.09 -3.97 14.06
C ASN A 56 10.62 -3.94 12.63
N LEU A 57 9.74 -3.92 11.63
CA LEU A 57 10.09 -4.09 10.21
C LEU A 57 9.90 -2.83 9.38
N TYR A 58 9.05 -1.90 9.82
CA TYR A 58 8.69 -0.69 9.10
C TYR A 58 8.97 0.54 9.94
N HIS A 59 8.99 1.69 9.28
CA HIS A 59 8.87 2.99 9.92
C HIS A 59 7.85 3.85 9.16
N PHE A 60 7.40 4.89 9.84
CA PHE A 60 6.47 5.84 9.27
C PHE A 60 7.12 6.66 8.14
N ASP A 61 6.34 6.91 7.08
CA ASP A 61 6.70 7.79 5.97
C ASP A 61 5.52 8.74 5.72
N SER A 62 5.78 10.04 5.58
CA SER A 62 4.74 11.06 5.46
C SER A 62 3.92 10.95 4.17
N GLU A 63 4.46 10.36 3.12
CA GLU A 63 3.79 10.20 1.83
C GLU A 63 3.28 8.78 1.61
N LEU A 64 4.09 7.78 2.01
CA LEU A 64 3.81 6.36 1.79
C LEU A 64 3.18 5.67 3.00
N LEU A 65 2.85 6.40 4.06
CA LEU A 65 2.27 5.95 5.33
C LEU A 65 3.22 5.07 6.13
N TRP A 66 3.72 3.99 5.58
CA TRP A 66 4.79 3.16 6.13
C TRP A 66 5.68 2.63 5.01
N VAL A 67 6.96 2.45 5.34
CA VAL A 67 7.95 1.84 4.45
C VAL A 67 8.78 0.82 5.19
N PRO A 68 9.29 -0.24 4.55
CA PRO A 68 10.29 -1.11 5.14
C PRO A 68 11.51 -0.32 5.64
N LYS A 69 12.13 -0.75 6.73
CA LYS A 69 13.29 -0.04 7.32
C LYS A 69 14.47 0.12 6.36
N ASP A 70 14.61 -0.79 5.43
CA ASP A 70 15.64 -0.77 4.39
C ASP A 70 15.19 -0.06 3.08
N TYR A 71 14.00 0.57 3.08
CA TYR A 71 13.39 1.13 1.87
C TYR A 71 14.28 2.14 1.15
N SER A 72 14.92 3.06 1.88
CA SER A 72 15.82 4.04 1.28
C SER A 72 17.01 3.39 0.58
N ALA A 73 17.55 2.30 1.13
CA ALA A 73 18.62 1.53 0.51
C ALA A 73 18.11 0.77 -0.72
N ARG A 74 16.88 0.21 -0.67
CA ARG A 74 16.23 -0.40 -1.84
C ARG A 74 16.08 0.62 -2.97
N VAL A 75 15.55 1.82 -2.68
CA VAL A 75 15.37 2.89 -3.68
C VAL A 75 16.68 3.29 -4.33
N ALA A 76 17.76 3.46 -3.54
CA ALA A 76 19.08 3.76 -4.08
C ALA A 76 19.57 2.67 -5.06
N ASN A 77 19.47 1.41 -4.66
CA ASN A 77 19.84 0.27 -5.50
C ASN A 77 18.98 0.19 -6.78
N TRP A 78 17.67 0.44 -6.69
CA TRP A 78 16.79 0.45 -7.85
C TRP A 78 17.19 1.51 -8.88
N LYS A 79 17.50 2.72 -8.42
CA LYS A 79 17.94 3.83 -9.29
C LYS A 79 19.26 3.53 -10.01
N GLU A 80 20.19 2.86 -9.34
CA GLU A 80 21.46 2.46 -9.94
C GLU A 80 21.29 1.45 -11.10
N LYS A 81 20.27 0.58 -11.01
CA LYS A 81 20.01 -0.46 -12.01
C LYS A 81 19.50 0.08 -13.35
N ARG A 82 18.97 1.30 -13.42
CA ARG A 82 18.35 1.88 -14.63
C ARG A 82 17.41 0.88 -15.32
N PRO A 83 16.30 0.48 -14.67
CA PRO A 83 15.48 -0.62 -15.14
C PRO A 83 14.77 -0.29 -16.45
N ALA A 84 14.65 -1.30 -17.33
CA ALA A 84 13.78 -1.21 -18.50
C ALA A 84 12.30 -1.35 -18.09
N VAL A 85 12.02 -2.19 -17.09
CA VAL A 85 10.67 -2.41 -16.54
C VAL A 85 10.70 -2.31 -15.02
N VAL A 86 9.77 -1.55 -14.46
CA VAL A 86 9.50 -1.50 -13.02
C VAL A 86 8.15 -2.16 -12.73
N PHE A 87 8.14 -3.10 -11.80
CA PHE A 87 6.94 -3.78 -11.35
C PHE A 87 6.45 -3.16 -10.06
N MET A 88 5.33 -2.44 -10.13
CA MET A 88 4.65 -1.82 -9.00
C MET A 88 3.47 -2.66 -8.54
N GLY A 89 3.25 -2.72 -7.24
CA GLY A 89 2.13 -3.45 -6.65
C GLY A 89 2.27 -3.65 -5.16
N ASP A 90 1.44 -4.53 -4.65
CA ASP A 90 1.36 -4.93 -3.25
C ASP A 90 2.18 -6.19 -2.93
N SER A 91 1.71 -6.98 -1.94
CA SER A 91 2.30 -8.26 -1.56
C SER A 91 2.39 -9.28 -2.70
N ASN A 92 1.42 -9.26 -3.63
CA ASN A 92 1.46 -10.12 -4.81
C ASN A 92 2.62 -9.79 -5.74
N THR A 93 3.06 -8.53 -5.75
CA THR A 93 4.25 -8.10 -6.48
C THR A 93 5.51 -8.33 -5.65
N GLU A 94 5.55 -7.89 -4.38
CA GLU A 94 6.75 -8.02 -3.53
C GLU A 94 7.21 -9.47 -3.40
N PHE A 95 6.29 -10.40 -3.14
CA PHE A 95 6.61 -11.80 -2.87
C PHE A 95 6.43 -12.73 -4.06
N GLY A 96 5.77 -12.24 -5.13
CA GLY A 96 5.37 -13.08 -6.26
C GLY A 96 6.53 -13.58 -7.12
N ARG A 97 7.61 -12.79 -7.22
CA ARG A 97 8.77 -13.14 -8.06
C ARG A 97 8.41 -13.40 -9.52
N TYR A 98 7.23 -13.01 -9.99
CA TYR A 98 6.85 -13.20 -11.39
C TYR A 98 7.71 -12.38 -12.36
N ASP A 99 8.31 -11.29 -11.90
CA ASP A 99 9.33 -10.51 -12.60
C ASP A 99 10.59 -11.35 -12.88
N GLU A 100 11.07 -12.14 -11.91
CA GLU A 100 12.20 -13.04 -12.07
C GLU A 100 11.87 -14.18 -13.04
N PHE A 101 10.68 -14.76 -12.93
CA PHE A 101 10.22 -15.79 -13.85
C PHE A 101 10.07 -15.27 -15.28
N LEU A 102 9.52 -14.06 -15.44
CA LEU A 102 9.43 -13.39 -16.74
C LEU A 102 10.82 -13.14 -17.32
N LYS A 103 11.75 -12.63 -16.50
CA LYS A 103 13.15 -12.45 -16.91
C LYS A 103 13.76 -13.76 -17.41
N SER A 104 13.55 -14.86 -16.67
CA SER A 104 14.03 -16.19 -17.08
C SER A 104 13.43 -16.67 -18.41
N ILE A 105 12.15 -16.38 -18.68
CA ILE A 105 11.51 -16.72 -19.97
C ILE A 105 12.15 -15.91 -21.10
N ILE A 106 12.30 -14.60 -20.92
CA ILE A 106 12.86 -13.71 -21.93
C ILE A 106 14.32 -14.09 -22.23
N ASP A 107 15.14 -14.32 -21.21
CA ASP A 107 16.55 -14.66 -21.38
C ASP A 107 16.75 -15.99 -22.12
N LYS A 108 15.87 -16.97 -21.92
CA LYS A 108 15.88 -18.24 -22.66
C LYS A 108 15.55 -18.04 -24.15
N GLN A 109 14.63 -17.13 -24.47
CA GLN A 109 14.22 -16.85 -25.84
C GLN A 109 15.17 -15.88 -26.55
N ASN A 110 15.79 -14.98 -25.79
CA ASN A 110 16.75 -13.99 -26.30
C ASN A 110 17.94 -13.85 -25.32
N PRO A 111 18.95 -14.76 -25.41
CA PRO A 111 20.10 -14.75 -24.49
C PRO A 111 20.93 -13.48 -24.47
N ASN A 112 20.79 -12.64 -25.49
CA ASN A 112 21.48 -11.34 -25.58
C ASN A 112 20.62 -10.16 -25.06
N SER A 113 19.48 -10.45 -24.44
CA SER A 113 18.64 -9.40 -23.86
C SER A 113 19.33 -8.80 -22.63
N ALA A 114 19.61 -7.49 -22.66
CA ALA A 114 20.20 -6.75 -21.55
C ALA A 114 19.15 -6.01 -20.72
N PHE A 115 17.91 -6.58 -20.63
CA PHE A 115 16.84 -5.92 -19.87
C PHE A 115 17.04 -6.05 -18.37
N THR A 116 17.01 -4.93 -17.68
CA THR A 116 16.97 -4.90 -16.22
C THR A 116 15.55 -4.73 -15.75
N PHE A 117 15.10 -5.61 -14.88
CA PHE A 117 13.82 -5.57 -14.22
C PHE A 117 14.01 -5.20 -12.76
N VAL A 118 13.09 -4.41 -12.22
CA VAL A 118 13.08 -4.03 -10.81
C VAL A 118 11.67 -4.19 -10.26
N ASN A 119 11.57 -4.98 -9.20
CA ASN A 119 10.36 -5.14 -8.42
C ASN A 119 10.40 -4.12 -7.27
N VAL A 120 9.41 -3.24 -7.24
CA VAL A 120 9.26 -2.20 -6.21
C VAL A 120 7.99 -2.41 -5.38
N GLY A 121 7.36 -3.58 -5.48
CA GLY A 121 6.19 -3.95 -4.68
C GLY A 121 6.45 -3.87 -3.19
N VAL A 122 5.42 -3.50 -2.44
CA VAL A 122 5.45 -3.47 -0.97
C VAL A 122 4.16 -4.04 -0.43
N ALA A 123 4.27 -5.05 0.42
CA ALA A 123 3.14 -5.73 1.02
C ALA A 123 2.22 -4.75 1.76
N GLY A 124 0.92 -4.93 1.55
CA GLY A 124 -0.10 -4.14 2.20
C GLY A 124 -0.37 -2.78 1.59
N TRP A 125 0.41 -2.34 0.60
CA TRP A 125 0.18 -1.05 -0.04
C TRP A 125 -1.06 -1.07 -0.93
N SER A 126 -1.77 0.06 -0.94
CA SER A 126 -2.88 0.37 -1.82
C SER A 126 -2.45 1.20 -3.03
N SER A 127 -3.36 1.49 -3.93
CA SER A 127 -3.13 2.39 -5.06
C SER A 127 -2.74 3.81 -4.63
N TYR A 128 -3.17 4.26 -3.44
CA TYR A 128 -2.75 5.55 -2.88
C TYR A 128 -1.23 5.60 -2.71
N GLN A 129 -0.66 4.62 -2.02
CA GLN A 129 0.78 4.51 -1.81
C GLN A 129 1.52 4.26 -3.12
N GLY A 130 0.94 3.45 -4.01
CA GLY A 130 1.46 3.23 -5.36
C GLY A 130 1.60 4.52 -6.17
N LEU A 131 0.60 5.40 -6.11
CA LEU A 131 0.65 6.71 -6.78
C LEU A 131 1.78 7.59 -6.22
N GLN A 132 1.95 7.63 -4.90
CA GLN A 132 3.05 8.40 -4.29
C GLN A 132 4.41 7.79 -4.63
N GLN A 133 4.53 6.46 -4.61
CA GLN A 133 5.75 5.76 -5.00
C GLN A 133 6.14 6.04 -6.46
N LEU A 134 5.16 6.02 -7.37
CA LEU A 134 5.41 6.34 -8.78
C LEU A 134 6.03 7.74 -8.93
N LYS A 135 5.42 8.74 -8.30
CA LYS A 135 5.90 10.14 -8.34
C LYS A 135 7.31 10.28 -7.78
N ARG A 136 7.53 9.74 -6.61
CA ARG A 136 8.73 10.01 -5.81
C ARG A 136 9.92 9.14 -6.21
N ASP A 137 9.68 7.86 -6.43
CA ASP A 137 10.74 6.87 -6.49
C ASP A 137 10.89 6.25 -7.89
N VAL A 138 9.79 6.00 -8.62
CA VAL A 138 9.82 5.27 -9.90
C VAL A 138 10.11 6.19 -11.09
N VAL A 139 9.43 7.33 -11.19
CA VAL A 139 9.68 8.29 -12.29
C VAL A 139 11.17 8.69 -12.41
N PRO A 140 11.89 8.93 -11.29
CA PRO A 140 13.33 9.24 -11.38
C PRO A 140 14.22 8.10 -11.90
N MET A 141 13.71 6.86 -11.98
CA MET A 141 14.46 5.74 -12.59
C MET A 141 14.40 5.76 -14.12
N LEU A 142 13.46 6.50 -14.69
CA LEU A 142 13.19 6.61 -16.13
C LEU A 142 13.04 5.21 -16.80
N PRO A 143 12.19 4.32 -16.27
CA PRO A 143 11.96 3.04 -16.92
C PRO A 143 11.22 3.23 -18.24
N ARG A 144 11.31 2.27 -19.14
CA ARG A 144 10.49 2.29 -20.37
C ARG A 144 9.07 1.84 -20.13
N PHE A 145 8.90 0.91 -19.20
CA PHE A 145 7.60 0.35 -18.81
C PHE A 145 7.44 0.36 -17.31
N VAL A 146 6.22 0.59 -16.87
CA VAL A 146 5.81 0.38 -15.50
C VAL A 146 4.57 -0.50 -15.47
N THR A 147 4.58 -1.59 -14.68
CA THR A 147 3.36 -2.34 -14.41
C THR A 147 2.66 -1.75 -13.19
N ILE A 148 1.34 -1.66 -13.23
CA ILE A 148 0.49 -1.13 -12.15
C ILE A 148 -0.48 -2.24 -11.74
N TYR A 149 -0.26 -2.82 -10.54
CA TYR A 149 -0.96 -4.00 -10.06
C TYR A 149 -1.45 -3.80 -8.63
N TYR A 150 -2.61 -3.16 -8.48
CA TYR A 150 -3.28 -2.85 -7.21
C TYR A 150 -4.75 -3.28 -7.25
N GLY A 151 -5.43 -3.22 -6.11
CA GLY A 151 -6.87 -3.45 -5.98
C GLY A 151 -7.24 -4.28 -4.74
N TRP A 152 -6.42 -5.25 -4.34
CA TRP A 152 -6.73 -6.09 -3.17
C TRP A 152 -6.76 -5.28 -1.87
N ASN A 153 -5.73 -4.47 -1.62
CA ASN A 153 -5.66 -3.69 -0.39
C ASN A 153 -6.56 -2.46 -0.41
N ASP A 154 -6.97 -2.02 -1.59
CA ASP A 154 -7.78 -0.83 -1.77
C ASP A 154 -9.19 -1.01 -1.21
N HIS A 155 -9.82 -2.16 -1.46
CA HIS A 155 -11.21 -2.41 -1.08
C HIS A 155 -11.40 -3.00 0.33
N TRP A 156 -10.32 -3.21 1.10
CA TRP A 156 -10.46 -3.58 2.51
C TRP A 156 -10.99 -2.42 3.33
N THR A 157 -11.76 -2.72 4.38
CA THR A 157 -12.19 -1.68 5.31
C THR A 157 -11.01 -0.94 5.90
N SER A 158 -11.12 0.36 5.93
CA SER A 158 -10.14 1.23 6.55
C SER A 158 -10.29 1.24 8.06
N PHE A 159 -9.46 2.02 8.70
CA PHE A 159 -9.47 2.22 10.15
C PHE A 159 -10.28 3.47 10.56
N GLY A 160 -11.43 3.63 9.94
CA GLY A 160 -12.31 4.77 10.14
C GLY A 160 -11.97 6.00 9.32
N ILE A 161 -10.85 5.97 8.58
CA ILE A 161 -10.45 6.99 7.61
C ILE A 161 -9.76 6.33 6.42
N GLU A 162 -9.91 6.92 5.25
CA GLU A 162 -9.28 6.44 4.02
C GLU A 162 -7.76 6.67 4.03
N ASP A 163 -7.00 5.91 3.22
CA ASP A 163 -5.54 6.04 3.13
C ASP A 163 -5.09 7.47 2.77
N LYS A 164 -5.84 8.18 1.91
CA LYS A 164 -5.55 9.59 1.54
C LYS A 164 -5.64 10.54 2.72
N GLU A 165 -6.60 10.32 3.61
CA GLU A 165 -6.79 11.13 4.81
C GLU A 165 -5.72 10.81 5.85
N MET A 166 -5.33 9.53 5.95
CA MET A 166 -4.23 9.10 6.79
C MET A 166 -2.92 9.78 6.37
N GLY A 167 -2.67 9.93 5.06
CA GLY A 167 -1.55 10.69 4.53
C GLY A 167 -1.54 12.14 4.96
N GLN A 168 -2.70 12.84 4.89
CA GLN A 168 -2.85 14.21 5.35
C GLN A 168 -2.64 14.33 6.86
N TYR A 169 -3.20 13.39 7.63
CA TYR A 169 -2.98 13.30 9.07
C TYR A 169 -1.51 13.19 9.41
N ASN A 170 -0.80 12.35 8.69
CA ASN A 170 0.62 12.14 8.90
C ASN A 170 1.45 13.38 8.57
N LEU A 171 1.10 14.14 7.54
CA LEU A 171 1.75 15.42 7.22
C LEU A 171 1.56 16.45 8.32
N GLU A 172 0.35 16.57 8.89
CA GLU A 172 0.07 17.46 10.03
C GLU A 172 0.76 16.96 11.31
N TYR A 173 0.90 15.66 11.49
CA TYR A 173 1.48 15.04 12.69
C TYR A 173 3.00 14.88 12.64
N SER A 174 3.61 14.74 11.47
CA SER A 174 5.07 14.60 11.36
C SER A 174 5.82 15.81 11.88
N THR A 175 5.16 16.97 11.93
CA THR A 175 5.70 18.18 12.56
C THR A 175 5.65 18.13 14.09
N LEU A 176 4.85 17.24 14.70
CA LEU A 176 4.66 17.12 16.14
C LEU A 176 5.26 15.85 16.76
N GLN A 177 5.51 14.82 15.95
CA GLN A 177 6.13 13.56 16.38
C GLN A 177 7.62 13.53 16.04
N LEU A 178 8.43 14.03 16.95
CA LEU A 178 9.79 13.52 17.06
C LEU A 178 9.66 12.01 17.38
N GLU A 179 10.24 11.13 16.57
CA GLU A 179 10.28 9.66 16.79
C GLU A 179 10.63 9.29 18.25
N VAL A 180 11.43 10.14 18.89
CA VAL A 180 11.85 10.04 20.30
C VAL A 180 10.67 9.96 21.28
N PHE A 181 9.51 10.51 20.94
CA PHE A 181 8.34 10.56 21.83
C PHE A 181 7.21 9.60 21.44
N SER A 182 7.39 8.79 20.40
CA SER A 182 6.36 7.84 19.94
C SER A 182 5.98 6.80 21.01
N ASP A 183 6.92 6.45 21.90
CA ASP A 183 6.71 5.51 23.01
C ASP A 183 6.14 6.14 24.27
N VAL A 184 5.91 7.46 24.30
CA VAL A 184 5.36 8.16 25.46
C VAL A 184 3.84 8.04 25.47
N ARG A 185 3.28 7.33 26.46
CA ARG A 185 1.84 7.01 26.55
C ARG A 185 0.96 8.24 26.68
N VAL A 186 1.44 9.27 27.39
CA VAL A 186 0.72 10.55 27.50
C VAL A 186 0.58 11.22 26.14
N ILE A 187 1.60 11.16 25.28
CA ILE A 187 1.54 11.70 23.92
C ILE A 187 0.59 10.86 23.08
N GLN A 188 0.64 9.53 23.22
CA GLN A 188 -0.30 8.63 22.54
C GLN A 188 -1.76 8.91 22.94
N LEU A 189 -2.03 9.19 24.22
CA LEU A 189 -3.36 9.58 24.68
C LEU A 189 -3.83 10.90 24.05
N PHE A 190 -2.95 11.89 23.97
CA PHE A 190 -3.26 13.16 23.32
C PHE A 190 -3.55 12.97 21.83
N ASN A 191 -2.76 12.16 21.15
CA ASN A 191 -2.97 11.81 19.75
C ASN A 191 -4.32 11.11 19.55
N LYS A 192 -4.67 10.17 20.44
CA LYS A 192 -6.00 9.52 20.42
C LYS A 192 -7.13 10.52 20.57
N ALA A 193 -6.99 11.46 21.50
CA ALA A 193 -8.01 12.47 21.72
C ALA A 193 -8.24 13.35 20.48
N ILE A 194 -7.16 13.78 19.82
CA ILE A 194 -7.25 14.55 18.58
C ILE A 194 -7.89 13.71 17.47
N PHE A 195 -7.49 12.44 17.31
CA PHE A 195 -8.05 11.53 16.34
C PHE A 195 -9.56 11.37 16.53
N VAL A 196 -10.00 11.08 17.76
CA VAL A 196 -11.43 10.94 18.09
C VAL A 196 -12.19 12.25 17.83
N PHE A 197 -11.62 13.41 18.19
CA PHE A 197 -12.26 14.71 17.98
C PHE A 197 -12.45 15.01 16.48
N LYS A 198 -11.43 14.76 15.66
CA LYS A 198 -11.53 14.98 14.21
C LYS A 198 -12.53 14.00 13.57
N ARG A 199 -12.52 12.72 13.98
CA ARG A 199 -13.50 11.72 13.51
C ARG A 199 -14.95 12.09 13.89
N SER A 200 -15.17 12.64 15.07
CA SER A 200 -16.52 13.09 15.51
C SER A 200 -17.03 14.32 14.77
N ALA A 201 -16.14 15.05 14.11
CA ALA A 201 -16.50 16.21 13.30
C ALA A 201 -16.89 15.84 11.86
N THR A 202 -16.58 14.59 11.42
CA THR A 202 -17.03 14.03 10.14
C THR A 202 -18.30 13.23 10.41
N GLU A 203 -19.38 13.47 9.65
CA GLU A 203 -20.64 12.73 9.79
C GLU A 203 -20.36 11.22 9.61
N GLN A 204 -20.72 10.42 10.62
CA GLN A 204 -20.48 8.99 10.62
C GLN A 204 -21.53 8.29 9.76
N ASP A 205 -21.09 7.74 8.64
CA ASP A 205 -21.75 6.56 8.09
C ASP A 205 -21.49 5.38 9.06
N GLU A 206 -22.48 4.54 9.33
CA GLU A 206 -22.37 3.41 10.28
C GLU A 206 -21.37 2.35 9.79
N GLN A 207 -20.98 2.39 8.51
CA GLN A 207 -20.03 1.48 7.88
C GLN A 207 -18.63 2.09 7.84
N GLU A 208 -17.63 1.27 8.16
CA GLU A 208 -16.23 1.68 7.96
C GLU A 208 -15.97 1.82 6.45
N PRO A 209 -15.37 2.93 5.98
CA PRO A 209 -15.07 3.10 4.56
C PRO A 209 -14.01 2.12 4.08
N GLU A 210 -13.90 1.89 2.79
CA GLU A 210 -12.75 1.19 2.20
C GLU A 210 -11.47 2.02 2.42
N ARG A 211 -10.32 1.37 2.42
CA ARG A 211 -9.02 2.05 2.50
C ARG A 211 -8.84 3.07 1.38
N VAL A 212 -9.27 2.70 0.19
CA VAL A 212 -9.33 3.57 -0.98
C VAL A 212 -10.69 3.35 -1.64
N SER A 213 -11.56 4.35 -1.63
CA SER A 213 -12.86 4.26 -2.27
C SER A 213 -12.74 3.94 -3.77
N LEU A 214 -13.78 3.36 -4.36
CA LEU A 214 -13.76 3.02 -5.79
C LEU A 214 -13.49 4.25 -6.68
N ALA A 215 -13.97 5.43 -6.27
CA ALA A 215 -13.73 6.68 -6.97
C ALA A 215 -12.25 7.12 -6.87
N ASP A 216 -11.67 7.02 -5.68
CA ASP A 216 -10.25 7.34 -5.48
C ASP A 216 -9.33 6.32 -6.13
N PHE A 217 -9.69 5.03 -6.12
CA PHE A 217 -8.96 4.01 -6.86
C PHE A 217 -8.89 4.34 -8.35
N SER A 218 -10.03 4.69 -8.96
CA SER A 218 -10.07 5.15 -10.34
C SER A 218 -9.20 6.39 -10.56
N SER A 219 -9.31 7.38 -9.67
CA SER A 219 -8.50 8.60 -9.75
C SER A 219 -7.01 8.33 -9.61
N ASN A 220 -6.61 7.46 -8.68
CA ASN A 220 -5.21 7.09 -8.48
C ASN A 220 -4.62 6.42 -9.72
N LEU A 221 -5.34 5.45 -10.31
CA LEU A 221 -4.88 4.77 -11.52
C LEU A 221 -4.79 5.72 -12.71
N LEU A 222 -5.79 6.59 -12.92
CA LEU A 222 -5.75 7.60 -13.98
C LEU A 222 -4.54 8.54 -13.81
N GLN A 223 -4.27 9.00 -12.60
CA GLN A 223 -3.09 9.82 -12.31
C GLN A 223 -1.80 9.06 -12.58
N MET A 224 -1.71 7.77 -12.19
CA MET A 224 -0.53 6.94 -12.47
C MET A 224 -0.29 6.82 -13.99
N VAL A 225 -1.35 6.57 -14.75
CA VAL A 225 -1.27 6.51 -16.23
C VAL A 225 -0.77 7.82 -16.81
N GLN A 226 -1.35 8.96 -16.38
CA GLN A 226 -0.96 10.27 -16.88
C GLN A 226 0.49 10.61 -16.53
N ILE A 227 0.89 10.38 -15.27
CA ILE A 227 2.27 10.64 -14.82
C ILE A 227 3.28 9.78 -15.58
N ALA A 228 2.95 8.51 -15.84
CA ALA A 228 3.81 7.64 -16.62
C ALA A 228 4.00 8.22 -18.04
N ARG A 229 2.90 8.57 -18.72
CA ARG A 229 2.94 9.16 -20.08
C ARG A 229 3.67 10.49 -20.13
N ASP A 230 3.46 11.37 -19.15
CA ASP A 230 4.12 12.67 -19.08
C ASP A 230 5.65 12.55 -18.91
N ASN A 231 6.13 11.36 -18.53
CA ASN A 231 7.55 11.05 -18.38
C ASN A 231 8.07 10.01 -19.39
N ASP A 232 7.37 9.83 -20.53
CA ASP A 232 7.73 8.89 -21.59
C ASP A 232 7.81 7.42 -21.12
N ILE A 233 7.08 7.08 -20.05
CA ILE A 233 6.98 5.73 -19.50
C ILE A 233 5.66 5.09 -19.99
N ILE A 234 5.74 3.87 -20.51
CA ILE A 234 4.56 3.13 -20.96
C ILE A 234 3.93 2.42 -19.76
N PRO A 235 2.72 2.82 -19.32
CA PRO A 235 2.00 2.11 -18.28
C PRO A 235 1.40 0.82 -18.83
N LEU A 236 1.46 -0.25 -18.03
CA LEU A 236 0.85 -1.55 -18.29
C LEU A 236 -0.01 -1.93 -17.09
N LEU A 237 -1.32 -1.94 -17.27
CA LEU A 237 -2.26 -2.26 -16.21
C LEU A 237 -2.41 -3.77 -16.05
N LEU A 238 -2.49 -4.23 -14.80
CA LEU A 238 -2.78 -5.62 -14.45
C LEU A 238 -4.03 -5.67 -13.56
N THR A 239 -5.00 -6.53 -13.90
CA THR A 239 -6.11 -6.81 -12.98
C THR A 239 -5.72 -7.80 -11.90
N ALA A 240 -6.27 -7.67 -10.70
CA ALA A 240 -5.96 -8.56 -9.59
C ALA A 240 -6.80 -9.85 -9.66
N PRO A 241 -6.17 -11.04 -9.87
CA PRO A 241 -6.91 -12.29 -9.89
C PRO A 241 -7.35 -12.73 -8.50
N SER A 242 -8.34 -13.63 -8.45
CA SER A 242 -8.92 -14.18 -7.24
C SER A 242 -9.35 -15.62 -7.46
N SER A 243 -9.23 -16.46 -6.42
CA SER A 243 -9.86 -17.78 -6.41
C SER A 243 -11.19 -17.79 -5.66
N HIS A 244 -11.63 -16.67 -5.08
CA HIS A 244 -12.86 -16.60 -4.33
C HIS A 244 -14.11 -16.74 -5.22
N LYS A 245 -15.08 -17.48 -4.72
CA LYS A 245 -16.38 -17.65 -5.36
C LYS A 245 -17.48 -17.10 -4.48
N LYS A 246 -18.47 -16.49 -5.09
CA LYS A 246 -19.64 -16.00 -4.35
C LYS A 246 -20.37 -17.14 -3.66
N GLY A 247 -20.59 -17.01 -2.36
CA GLY A 247 -21.20 -18.02 -1.49
C GLY A 247 -20.22 -19.05 -0.92
N GLU A 248 -18.91 -18.91 -1.20
CA GLU A 248 -17.81 -19.74 -0.67
C GLU A 248 -16.73 -18.84 -0.05
N GLU A 249 -17.10 -17.65 0.40
CA GLU A 249 -16.18 -16.68 0.97
C GLU A 249 -15.61 -17.22 2.31
N PRO A 250 -14.30 -17.06 2.55
CA PRO A 250 -13.68 -17.63 3.76
C PRO A 250 -14.08 -16.85 5.02
N ASP A 251 -14.60 -17.56 6.02
CA ASP A 251 -15.13 -16.99 7.28
C ASP A 251 -14.14 -16.09 8.01
N TYR A 252 -12.83 -16.35 7.90
CA TYR A 252 -11.80 -15.56 8.58
C TYR A 252 -11.73 -14.10 8.12
N LEU A 253 -12.33 -13.75 6.97
CA LEU A 253 -12.41 -12.38 6.46
C LEU A 253 -13.57 -11.58 7.08
N ALA A 254 -14.56 -12.26 7.69
CA ALA A 254 -15.82 -11.67 8.14
C ALA A 254 -15.69 -10.59 9.22
N GLU A 255 -14.67 -10.67 10.08
CA GLU A 255 -14.62 -9.82 11.27
C GLU A 255 -13.72 -8.59 11.16
N ARG A 256 -12.93 -8.48 10.09
CA ARG A 256 -11.80 -7.54 10.11
C ARG A 256 -11.64 -6.69 8.87
N TRP A 257 -12.11 -7.17 7.72
CA TRP A 257 -11.66 -6.61 6.44
C TRP A 257 -12.79 -6.21 5.50
N LEU A 258 -14.00 -6.64 5.83
CA LEU A 258 -15.21 -6.31 5.10
C LEU A 258 -16.33 -6.06 6.11
N ASN A 259 -17.19 -5.10 5.79
CA ASN A 259 -18.41 -4.88 6.57
C ASN A 259 -19.41 -6.04 6.39
N ASP A 260 -19.42 -6.64 5.22
CA ASP A 260 -20.23 -7.81 4.86
C ASP A 260 -19.40 -8.77 4.01
N LEU A 261 -19.19 -9.98 4.50
CA LEU A 261 -18.39 -11.00 3.81
C LEU A 261 -18.94 -11.37 2.44
N SER A 262 -20.25 -11.36 2.27
CA SER A 262 -20.90 -11.67 0.98
C SER A 262 -20.58 -10.66 -0.13
N GLU A 263 -20.05 -9.48 0.25
CA GLU A 263 -19.61 -8.44 -0.67
C GLU A 263 -18.18 -8.65 -1.19
N LEU A 264 -17.41 -9.61 -0.67
CA LEU A 264 -16.01 -9.84 -1.09
C LEU A 264 -15.89 -9.97 -2.61
N VAL A 265 -16.62 -10.89 -3.20
CA VAL A 265 -16.55 -11.15 -4.64
C VAL A 265 -17.14 -10.00 -5.46
N PRO A 266 -18.32 -9.45 -5.11
CA PRO A 266 -18.87 -8.27 -5.78
C PRO A 266 -17.96 -7.06 -5.73
N ILE A 267 -17.42 -6.70 -4.56
CA ILE A 267 -16.57 -5.52 -4.41
C ILE A 267 -15.25 -5.68 -5.20
N HIS A 268 -14.60 -6.83 -5.08
CA HIS A 268 -13.37 -7.10 -5.82
C HIS A 268 -13.58 -6.95 -7.34
N LYS A 269 -14.69 -7.48 -7.87
CA LYS A 269 -15.04 -7.34 -9.28
C LYS A 269 -15.26 -5.87 -9.70
N LYS A 270 -15.78 -5.01 -8.83
CA LYS A 270 -15.90 -3.57 -9.12
C LYS A 270 -14.52 -2.93 -9.34
N TYR A 271 -13.53 -3.24 -8.46
CA TYR A 271 -12.17 -2.74 -8.61
C TYR A 271 -11.48 -3.29 -9.88
N VAL A 272 -11.64 -4.57 -10.17
CA VAL A 272 -11.19 -5.17 -11.44
C VAL A 272 -11.81 -4.45 -12.65
N GLN A 273 -13.10 -4.12 -12.59
CA GLN A 273 -13.78 -3.44 -13.68
C GLN A 273 -13.25 -2.01 -13.89
N VAL A 274 -12.91 -1.28 -12.84
CA VAL A 274 -12.26 0.04 -12.95
C VAL A 274 -10.97 -0.05 -13.76
N VAL A 275 -10.13 -1.07 -13.51
CA VAL A 275 -8.89 -1.25 -14.27
C VAL A 275 -9.17 -1.46 -15.76
N ARG A 276 -10.18 -2.27 -16.10
CA ARG A 276 -10.63 -2.50 -17.49
C ARG A 276 -11.17 -1.25 -18.15
N ASP A 277 -12.00 -0.49 -17.42
CA ASP A 277 -12.60 0.75 -17.92
C ASP A 277 -11.53 1.81 -18.24
N ILE A 278 -10.55 1.95 -17.35
CA ILE A 278 -9.42 2.86 -17.56
C ILE A 278 -8.60 2.42 -18.77
N SER A 279 -8.25 1.13 -18.87
CA SER A 279 -7.54 0.60 -20.03
C SER A 279 -8.26 0.95 -21.33
N SER A 280 -9.57 0.70 -21.38
CA SER A 280 -10.38 0.95 -22.58
C SER A 280 -10.55 2.43 -22.92
N LYS A 281 -10.79 3.28 -21.91
CA LYS A 281 -11.04 4.73 -22.11
C LYS A 281 -9.77 5.48 -22.47
N GLU A 282 -8.66 5.12 -21.83
CA GLU A 282 -7.37 5.80 -21.98
C GLU A 282 -6.45 5.11 -23.00
N ASP A 283 -6.89 4.06 -23.65
CA ASP A 283 -6.07 3.25 -24.57
C ASP A 283 -4.73 2.84 -23.92
N VAL A 284 -4.83 2.22 -22.73
CA VAL A 284 -3.68 1.74 -21.96
C VAL A 284 -3.57 0.23 -22.08
N PRO A 285 -2.38 -0.32 -22.40
CA PRO A 285 -2.16 -1.75 -22.40
C PRO A 285 -2.65 -2.43 -21.11
N LEU A 286 -3.41 -3.54 -21.24
CA LEU A 286 -3.97 -4.32 -20.15
C LEU A 286 -3.59 -5.78 -20.25
N ILE A 287 -3.10 -6.33 -19.16
CA ILE A 287 -3.02 -7.77 -18.93
C ILE A 287 -4.13 -8.14 -17.95
N ASP A 288 -5.23 -8.66 -18.46
CA ASP A 288 -6.40 -9.03 -17.65
C ASP A 288 -6.18 -10.36 -16.93
N LEU A 289 -5.33 -10.34 -15.90
CA LEU A 289 -5.00 -11.53 -15.11
C LEU A 289 -6.27 -12.16 -14.48
N PHE A 290 -7.23 -11.35 -14.05
CA PHE A 290 -8.48 -11.86 -13.51
C PHE A 290 -9.18 -12.76 -14.53
N ALA A 291 -9.33 -12.32 -15.77
CA ALA A 291 -9.95 -13.12 -16.83
C ALA A 291 -9.08 -14.31 -17.24
N GLU A 292 -7.75 -14.17 -17.23
CA GLU A 292 -6.84 -15.27 -17.60
C GLU A 292 -6.91 -16.42 -16.56
N PHE A 293 -6.97 -16.10 -15.25
CA PHE A 293 -7.13 -17.12 -14.21
C PHE A 293 -8.56 -17.71 -14.19
N ASP A 294 -9.59 -16.90 -14.45
CA ASP A 294 -10.98 -17.36 -14.50
C ASP A 294 -11.23 -18.40 -15.63
N ARG A 295 -10.44 -18.34 -16.70
CA ARG A 295 -10.49 -19.32 -17.81
C ARG A 295 -9.79 -20.65 -17.49
N LEU A 296 -9.00 -20.72 -16.44
CA LEU A 296 -8.31 -21.95 -16.06
C LEU A 296 -9.32 -22.98 -15.51
N PRO A 297 -9.05 -24.30 -15.68
CA PRO A 297 -9.88 -25.32 -15.08
C PRO A 297 -10.04 -25.12 -13.57
N GLN A 298 -11.27 -25.11 -13.07
CA GLN A 298 -11.55 -24.87 -11.66
C GLN A 298 -10.90 -25.90 -10.71
N GLU A 299 -10.72 -27.11 -11.16
CA GLU A 299 -10.00 -28.18 -10.45
C GLU A 299 -8.52 -27.86 -10.25
N ASP A 300 -7.97 -26.98 -11.09
CA ASP A 300 -6.56 -26.57 -11.03
C ASP A 300 -6.34 -25.28 -10.28
N ILE A 301 -7.40 -24.49 -10.03
CA ILE A 301 -7.27 -23.13 -9.46
C ILE A 301 -6.51 -23.11 -8.13
N ASN A 302 -6.75 -24.11 -7.28
CA ASN A 302 -6.06 -24.26 -5.99
C ASN A 302 -4.55 -24.53 -6.10
N LYS A 303 -4.04 -24.87 -7.28
CA LYS A 303 -2.60 -25.02 -7.52
C LYS A 303 -1.93 -23.64 -7.68
N PHE A 304 -2.68 -22.65 -8.10
CA PHE A 304 -2.19 -21.32 -8.42
C PHE A 304 -2.35 -20.32 -7.27
N PHE A 305 -3.28 -20.56 -6.35
CA PHE A 305 -3.54 -19.68 -5.21
C PHE A 305 -3.15 -20.34 -3.90
N GLN A 306 -2.69 -19.52 -2.95
CA GLN A 306 -2.55 -19.92 -1.55
C GLN A 306 -3.95 -20.10 -0.92
N LYS A 307 -3.99 -20.60 0.33
CA LYS A 307 -5.25 -20.88 1.02
C LYS A 307 -6.13 -19.64 1.23
N ASP A 308 -5.54 -18.46 1.18
CA ASP A 308 -6.25 -17.19 1.34
C ASP A 308 -7.02 -16.78 0.07
N GLY A 309 -6.79 -17.44 -1.07
CA GLY A 309 -7.45 -17.14 -2.33
C GLY A 309 -7.02 -15.82 -3.00
N ILE A 310 -6.02 -15.15 -2.44
CA ILE A 310 -5.49 -13.84 -2.83
C ILE A 310 -4.07 -13.94 -3.35
N HIS A 311 -3.19 -14.49 -2.51
CA HIS A 311 -1.78 -14.66 -2.86
C HIS A 311 -1.58 -15.87 -3.76
N LEU A 312 -0.67 -15.73 -4.71
CA LEU A 312 -0.37 -16.81 -5.62
C LEU A 312 0.73 -17.71 -5.07
N THR A 313 0.66 -18.99 -5.44
CA THR A 313 1.76 -19.94 -5.26
C THR A 313 2.88 -19.64 -6.25
N GLU A 314 4.01 -20.34 -6.14
CA GLU A 314 5.06 -20.25 -7.14
C GLU A 314 4.53 -20.61 -8.54
N GLN A 315 3.67 -21.62 -8.66
CA GLN A 315 3.05 -22.00 -9.93
C GLN A 315 2.15 -20.90 -10.48
N GLY A 316 1.37 -20.24 -9.62
CA GLY A 316 0.54 -19.10 -9.99
C GLY A 316 1.38 -17.91 -10.48
N ASN A 317 2.48 -17.61 -9.82
CA ASN A 317 3.39 -16.54 -10.22
C ASN A 317 4.14 -16.84 -11.53
N ARG A 318 4.51 -18.10 -11.76
CA ARG A 318 5.02 -18.54 -13.08
C ARG A 318 3.98 -18.34 -14.17
N LYS A 319 2.69 -18.58 -13.84
CA LYS A 319 1.58 -18.37 -14.77
C LYS A 319 1.39 -16.90 -15.10
N ILE A 320 1.49 -15.98 -14.12
CA ILE A 320 1.53 -14.53 -14.38
C ILE A 320 2.66 -14.19 -15.37
N ALA A 321 3.87 -14.70 -15.13
CA ALA A 321 4.99 -14.43 -16.01
C ALA A 321 4.73 -14.91 -17.45
N GLU A 322 4.09 -16.08 -17.63
CA GLU A 322 3.68 -16.59 -18.95
C GLU A 322 2.64 -15.66 -19.61
N PHE A 323 1.64 -15.20 -18.87
CA PHE A 323 0.63 -14.27 -19.39
C PHE A 323 1.24 -12.95 -19.83
N ILE A 324 2.14 -12.38 -19.01
CA ILE A 324 2.87 -11.14 -19.35
C ILE A 324 3.73 -11.37 -20.59
N TYR A 325 4.48 -12.47 -20.64
CA TYR A 325 5.32 -12.80 -21.80
C TYR A 325 4.49 -12.94 -23.09
N ASN A 326 3.40 -13.68 -23.03
CA ASN A 326 2.52 -13.87 -24.18
C ASN A 326 1.90 -12.54 -24.65
N TYR A 327 1.56 -11.63 -23.71
CA TYR A 327 1.09 -10.30 -24.04
C TYR A 327 2.16 -9.48 -24.75
N ILE A 328 3.39 -9.48 -24.26
CA ILE A 328 4.54 -8.80 -24.85
C ILE A 328 4.77 -9.29 -26.31
N VAL A 329 4.71 -10.62 -26.51
CA VAL A 329 4.91 -11.20 -27.84
C VAL A 329 3.77 -10.84 -28.80
N ARG A 330 2.52 -11.00 -28.37
CA ARG A 330 1.34 -10.73 -29.22
C ARG A 330 1.24 -9.28 -29.67
N ASN A 331 1.74 -8.33 -28.85
CA ASN A 331 1.65 -6.90 -29.11
C ASN A 331 2.98 -6.31 -29.63
N ASP A 332 3.94 -7.15 -30.01
CA ASP A 332 5.26 -6.76 -30.52
C ASP A 332 6.03 -5.74 -29.63
N LEU A 333 5.80 -5.84 -28.31
CA LEU A 333 6.46 -4.95 -27.34
C LEU A 333 7.93 -5.27 -27.10
N GLN A 334 8.44 -6.37 -27.67
CA GLN A 334 9.84 -6.80 -27.49
C GLN A 334 10.83 -5.77 -28.04
N ASN A 335 10.52 -5.16 -29.20
CA ASN A 335 11.34 -4.13 -29.80
C ASN A 335 11.35 -2.85 -28.95
N ARG A 336 10.19 -2.47 -28.43
CA ARG A 336 10.05 -1.32 -27.52
C ARG A 336 10.78 -1.56 -26.19
N LEU A 337 10.74 -2.78 -25.65
CA LEU A 337 11.55 -3.16 -24.48
C LEU A 337 13.05 -3.01 -24.77
N ALA A 338 13.49 -3.34 -26.01
CA ALA A 338 14.87 -3.24 -26.43
C ALA A 338 15.32 -1.79 -26.75
N GLY A 339 14.38 -0.81 -26.78
CA GLY A 339 14.68 0.55 -27.23
C GLY A 339 15.09 0.60 -28.70
N LYS A 340 14.57 -0.32 -29.49
CA LYS A 340 14.72 -0.36 -30.93
C LYS A 340 13.38 0.09 -31.51
N GLU A 341 13.17 1.38 -31.62
CA GLU A 341 12.16 1.97 -32.50
C GLU A 341 12.76 2.25 -33.86
#